data_186e2b443e014de3cae7a4c93a1bf59a
#
_entry.id   186e2b443e014de3cae7a4c93a1bf59a
#
_cell.length_a   1.000
_cell.length_b   1.000
_cell.length_c   1.000
_cell.angle_alpha   90.00
_cell.angle_beta   90.00
_cell.angle_gamma   90.00
#
_symmetry.space_group_name_H-M   'P 1'
#
loop_
_entity.id
_entity.type
_entity.pdbx_description
1 polymer ?
#
loop_
_entity_poly.entity_id
_entity_poly.type
_entity_poly.pdbx_seq_one_letter_code
_entity_poly.pdbx_strand_id
1 'polypeptide(L)'
;MPLSRAAKYLAPLLLVLLGAADSAGGPSYTVDGKLIPPTDYREWVYLSTGLDMSYSDAPAMMGHSMFDNVFVDPAAWRVFKQTGRWPDKTEFVLETRWANSKGSINKHGQYQTEELMGAEVHVRDEARFKGGWGFFALNGSTPARQIPYEAACYTCHQAHGAVDTSFTQFYPTAKPIAVKAGTFHEP
;
A
#
# COMPACT_ATOMS: atom_id res chain seq x y z
N MET A 1 -51.64 -0.80 59.25
CA MET A 1 -51.29 -1.23 57.91
C MET A 1 -50.20 -0.31 57.40
N PRO A 2 -48.93 -0.75 57.26
CA PRO A 2 -47.88 0.07 56.68
C PRO A 2 -47.76 -0.20 55.17
N LEU A 3 -47.68 0.87 54.37
CA LEU A 3 -47.46 0.88 52.92
C LEU A 3 -46.02 0.63 52.65
N SER A 4 -45.69 -0.45 51.93
CA SER A 4 -44.40 -0.82 51.39
C SER A 4 -44.00 0.14 50.25
N ARG A 5 -42.90 0.88 50.42
CA ARG A 5 -42.25 1.64 49.33
C ARG A 5 -41.26 0.73 48.59
N ALA A 6 -41.63 0.32 47.39
CA ALA A 6 -40.71 -0.34 46.48
C ALA A 6 -39.73 0.68 45.86
N ALA A 7 -38.46 0.59 46.25
CA ALA A 7 -37.37 1.36 45.62
C ALA A 7 -37.00 0.74 44.29
N LYS A 8 -37.23 1.46 43.20
CA LYS A 8 -36.78 1.06 41.85
C LYS A 8 -35.31 1.46 41.70
N TYR A 9 -34.43 0.47 41.72
CA TYR A 9 -33.00 0.69 41.36
C TYR A 9 -32.88 0.77 39.84
N LEU A 10 -32.68 1.97 39.29
CA LEU A 10 -32.19 2.17 37.95
C LEU A 10 -30.65 1.92 37.95
N ALA A 11 -30.23 0.80 37.41
CA ALA A 11 -28.83 0.58 37.12
C ALA A 11 -28.41 1.43 35.89
N PRO A 12 -27.35 2.22 35.96
CA PRO A 12 -26.85 2.93 34.79
C PRO A 12 -26.23 1.90 33.84
N LEU A 13 -26.75 1.82 32.62
CA LEU A 13 -26.16 1.08 31.52
C LEU A 13 -24.90 1.82 31.08
N LEU A 14 -23.73 1.32 31.52
CA LEU A 14 -22.44 1.83 31.11
C LEU A 14 -22.18 1.37 29.68
N LEU A 15 -22.46 2.25 28.70
CA LEU A 15 -22.14 2.02 27.28
C LEU A 15 -20.62 2.15 27.12
N VAL A 16 -19.91 1.02 27.16
CA VAL A 16 -18.49 0.97 26.80
C VAL A 16 -18.40 1.15 25.29
N LEU A 17 -18.16 2.37 24.85
CA LEU A 17 -17.71 2.66 23.50
C LEU A 17 -16.30 2.06 23.36
N LEU A 18 -16.21 0.84 22.85
CA LEU A 18 -14.99 0.30 22.26
C LEU A 18 -14.70 1.15 21.01
N GLY A 19 -14.03 2.27 21.21
CA GLY A 19 -13.38 2.97 20.11
C GLY A 19 -12.36 2.00 19.53
N ALA A 20 -12.58 1.53 18.31
CA ALA A 20 -11.52 0.96 17.52
C ALA A 20 -10.43 2.04 17.50
N ALA A 21 -9.32 1.79 18.18
CA ALA A 21 -8.11 2.59 17.99
C ALA A 21 -7.76 2.40 16.52
N ASP A 22 -8.06 3.40 15.67
CA ASP A 22 -7.41 3.53 14.39
C ASP A 22 -5.92 3.50 14.74
N SER A 23 -5.26 2.38 14.45
CA SER A 23 -3.81 2.34 14.47
C SER A 23 -3.36 3.51 13.63
N ALA A 24 -2.63 4.46 14.24
CA ALA A 24 -2.04 5.56 13.52
C ALA A 24 -1.09 4.92 12.51
N GLY A 25 -1.64 4.63 11.30
CA GLY A 25 -0.91 3.99 10.23
C GLY A 25 0.22 4.89 9.78
N GLY A 26 1.33 4.29 9.51
CA GLY A 26 2.51 4.97 8.99
C GLY A 26 3.75 4.12 9.21
N PRO A 27 4.82 4.40 8.46
CA PRO A 27 6.03 3.61 8.45
C PRO A 27 6.71 3.58 9.82
N SER A 28 7.13 2.41 10.23
CA SER A 28 7.89 2.19 11.45
C SER A 28 9.36 1.93 11.15
N TYR A 29 10.26 2.41 12.02
CA TYR A 29 11.70 2.28 11.80
C TYR A 29 12.40 1.79 13.05
N THR A 30 13.49 1.07 12.85
CA THR A 30 14.44 0.72 13.91
C THR A 30 15.19 1.97 14.37
N VAL A 31 15.88 1.87 15.52
CA VAL A 31 16.71 2.97 16.04
C VAL A 31 17.83 3.37 15.06
N ASP A 32 18.35 2.43 14.27
CA ASP A 32 19.36 2.69 13.22
C ASP A 32 18.74 3.08 11.88
N GLY A 33 17.44 3.40 11.85
CA GLY A 33 16.75 4.02 10.72
C GLY A 33 16.31 3.09 9.59
N LYS A 34 16.35 1.76 9.79
CA LYS A 34 15.84 0.79 8.83
C LYS A 34 14.32 0.71 8.90
N LEU A 35 13.64 0.57 7.78
CA LEU A 35 12.21 0.33 7.73
C LEU A 35 11.89 -1.04 8.35
N ILE A 36 10.95 -1.08 9.27
CA ILE A 36 10.35 -2.32 9.76
C ILE A 36 9.28 -2.71 8.73
N PRO A 37 9.40 -3.88 8.06
CA PRO A 37 8.45 -4.29 7.04
C PRO A 37 7.01 -4.37 7.57
N PRO A 38 6.01 -3.83 6.87
CA PRO A 38 4.62 -4.07 7.22
C PRO A 38 4.30 -5.56 6.98
N THR A 39 3.78 -6.24 8.00
CA THR A 39 3.47 -7.68 7.93
C THR A 39 2.01 -7.95 7.58
N ASP A 40 1.16 -6.93 7.70
CA ASP A 40 -0.29 -6.97 7.50
C ASP A 40 -0.74 -6.35 6.16
N TYR A 41 0.19 -6.03 5.27
CA TYR A 41 -0.12 -5.30 4.02
C TYR A 41 -1.16 -6.00 3.13
N ARG A 42 -1.39 -7.29 3.31
CA ARG A 42 -2.44 -8.01 2.57
C ARG A 42 -3.86 -7.70 3.05
N GLU A 43 -3.99 -7.04 4.20
CA GLU A 43 -5.23 -6.48 4.70
C GLU A 43 -5.43 -5.03 4.23
N TRP A 44 -4.42 -4.47 3.53
CA TRP A 44 -4.46 -3.12 3.02
C TRP A 44 -5.33 -2.99 1.76
N VAL A 45 -5.49 -1.76 1.30
CA VAL A 45 -6.29 -1.49 0.11
C VAL A 45 -5.52 -1.92 -1.14
N TYR A 46 -6.06 -2.88 -1.86
CA TYR A 46 -5.56 -3.29 -3.16
C TYR A 46 -5.85 -2.22 -4.21
N LEU A 47 -4.84 -1.83 -4.98
CA LEU A 47 -4.95 -0.79 -6.00
C LEU A 47 -4.98 -1.35 -7.42
N SER A 48 -4.09 -2.28 -7.73
CA SER A 48 -3.91 -2.80 -9.09
C SER A 48 -3.04 -4.05 -9.11
N THR A 49 -3.15 -4.79 -10.20
CA THR A 49 -2.17 -5.82 -10.58
C THR A 49 -1.71 -5.54 -12.01
N GLY A 50 -0.40 -5.45 -12.21
CA GLY A 50 0.24 -5.48 -13.51
C GLY A 50 0.62 -6.92 -13.90
N LEU A 51 0.67 -7.22 -15.19
CA LEU A 51 1.25 -8.44 -15.73
C LEU A 51 2.38 -8.05 -16.67
N ASP A 52 3.61 -8.43 -16.31
CA ASP A 52 4.82 -8.13 -17.09
C ASP A 52 5.01 -6.63 -17.39
N MET A 53 4.59 -5.75 -16.48
CA MET A 53 4.71 -4.31 -16.66
C MET A 53 6.15 -3.85 -16.45
N SER A 54 6.70 -3.14 -17.44
CA SER A 54 8.03 -2.55 -17.38
C SER A 54 8.09 -1.26 -18.20
N TYR A 55 8.89 -0.31 -17.77
CA TYR A 55 9.31 0.84 -18.58
C TYR A 55 10.62 0.59 -19.36
N SER A 56 11.16 -0.60 -19.24
CA SER A 56 12.35 -1.04 -19.94
C SER A 56 11.96 -1.95 -21.10
N ASP A 57 12.60 -1.77 -22.27
CA ASP A 57 12.46 -2.68 -23.42
C ASP A 57 13.17 -4.03 -23.20
N ALA A 58 13.72 -4.26 -21.99
CA ALA A 58 14.32 -5.52 -21.66
C ALA A 58 13.27 -6.64 -21.74
N PRO A 59 13.58 -7.78 -22.37
CA PRO A 59 12.65 -8.91 -22.42
C PRO A 59 12.29 -9.33 -20.98
N ALA A 60 11.05 -9.80 -20.82
CA ALA A 60 10.54 -10.32 -19.55
C ALA A 60 11.60 -11.21 -18.90
N MET A 61 11.92 -10.91 -17.64
CA MET A 61 13.01 -11.58 -16.95
C MET A 61 12.82 -13.09 -17.00
N MET A 62 13.78 -13.80 -17.59
CA MET A 62 13.90 -15.25 -17.60
C MET A 62 12.78 -16.06 -18.29
N GLY A 63 12.00 -15.47 -19.21
CA GLY A 63 10.98 -16.21 -19.96
C GLY A 63 9.77 -16.67 -19.15
N HIS A 64 9.59 -16.12 -17.95
CA HIS A 64 8.45 -16.34 -17.09
C HIS A 64 7.73 -15.02 -16.83
N SER A 65 6.41 -15.04 -16.99
CA SER A 65 5.56 -13.90 -16.63
C SER A 65 5.46 -13.72 -15.11
N MET A 66 5.24 -12.48 -14.69
CA MET A 66 5.05 -12.11 -13.27
C MET A 66 3.90 -11.15 -13.09
N PHE A 67 3.26 -11.25 -11.94
CA PHE A 67 2.25 -10.33 -11.48
C PHE A 67 2.83 -9.38 -10.44
N ASP A 68 2.55 -8.09 -10.61
CA ASP A 68 2.92 -7.02 -9.70
C ASP A 68 1.67 -6.49 -9.01
N ASN A 69 1.47 -6.87 -7.75
CA ASN A 69 0.31 -6.47 -6.95
C ASN A 69 0.66 -5.24 -6.11
N VAL A 70 -0.16 -4.20 -6.19
CA VAL A 70 0.06 -2.96 -5.45
C VAL A 70 -1.00 -2.79 -4.38
N PHE A 71 -0.53 -2.54 -3.16
CA PHE A 71 -1.35 -2.23 -1.99
C PHE A 71 -0.96 -0.88 -1.42
N VAL A 72 -1.90 -0.19 -0.77
CA VAL A 72 -1.66 1.05 -0.04
C VAL A 72 -2.27 0.98 1.35
N ASP A 73 -1.62 1.61 2.32
CA ASP A 73 -2.14 1.66 3.67
C ASP A 73 -3.55 2.31 3.72
N PRO A 74 -4.47 1.80 4.56
CA PRO A 74 -5.84 2.27 4.60
C PRO A 74 -6.00 3.73 5.02
N ALA A 75 -5.06 4.27 5.81
CA ALA A 75 -5.12 5.67 6.26
C ALA A 75 -4.81 6.61 5.10
N ALA A 76 -3.75 6.34 4.33
CA ALA A 76 -3.42 7.11 3.13
C ALA A 76 -4.54 7.03 2.08
N TRP A 77 -5.15 5.86 1.89
CA TRP A 77 -6.27 5.71 0.98
C TRP A 77 -7.48 6.58 1.37
N ARG A 78 -7.80 6.67 2.67
CA ARG A 78 -8.89 7.54 3.16
C ARG A 78 -8.65 9.01 2.78
N VAL A 79 -7.42 9.50 2.96
CA VAL A 79 -7.04 10.88 2.59
C VAL A 79 -7.04 11.06 1.07
N PHE A 80 -6.46 10.10 0.33
CA PHE A 80 -6.43 10.15 -1.13
C PHE A 80 -7.83 10.28 -1.74
N LYS A 81 -8.81 9.54 -1.24
CA LYS A 81 -10.20 9.65 -1.70
C LYS A 81 -10.80 11.04 -1.57
N GLN A 82 -10.32 11.85 -0.63
CA GLN A 82 -10.82 13.19 -0.37
C GLN A 82 -10.05 14.25 -1.16
N THR A 83 -8.76 14.03 -1.39
CA THR A 83 -7.83 15.06 -1.87
C THR A 83 -7.28 14.77 -3.28
N GLY A 84 -7.31 13.52 -3.74
CA GLY A 84 -6.62 13.06 -4.93
C GLY A 84 -5.10 13.07 -4.80
N ARG A 85 -4.56 13.20 -3.58
CA ARG A 85 -3.12 13.21 -3.28
C ARG A 85 -2.78 12.20 -2.21
N TRP A 86 -1.61 11.60 -2.34
CA TRP A 86 -1.07 10.72 -1.32
C TRP A 86 -0.51 11.55 -0.16
N PRO A 87 -0.99 11.38 1.07
CA PRO A 87 -0.51 12.17 2.22
C PRO A 87 0.92 11.80 2.61
N ASP A 88 1.54 12.64 3.44
CA ASP A 88 2.78 12.27 4.13
C ASP A 88 2.56 11.00 4.97
N LYS A 89 3.59 10.15 5.09
CA LYS A 89 3.56 8.82 5.72
C LYS A 89 2.76 7.76 4.97
N THR A 90 2.41 7.98 3.70
CA THR A 90 1.85 6.91 2.85
C THR A 90 2.86 5.78 2.67
N GLU A 91 2.37 4.56 2.79
CA GLU A 91 3.11 3.35 2.42
C GLU A 91 2.41 2.62 1.28
N PHE A 92 3.18 2.30 0.22
CA PHE A 92 2.77 1.32 -0.78
C PHE A 92 3.59 0.05 -0.61
N VAL A 93 2.96 -1.09 -0.85
CA VAL A 93 3.66 -2.36 -1.01
C VAL A 93 3.44 -2.86 -2.43
N LEU A 94 4.54 -3.12 -3.12
CA LEU A 94 4.58 -3.85 -4.37
C LEU A 94 4.97 -5.30 -4.06
N GLU A 95 4.08 -6.24 -4.34
CA GLU A 95 4.31 -7.68 -4.19
C GLU A 95 4.42 -8.32 -5.57
N THR A 96 5.55 -8.95 -5.88
CA THR A 96 5.78 -9.62 -7.17
C THR A 96 5.69 -11.14 -7.01
N ARG A 97 4.89 -11.79 -7.86
CA ARG A 97 4.67 -13.23 -7.89
C ARG A 97 4.83 -13.80 -9.29
N TRP A 98 5.37 -15.00 -9.37
CA TRP A 98 5.39 -15.74 -10.63
C TRP A 98 3.99 -16.02 -11.15
N ALA A 99 3.86 -15.99 -12.48
CA ALA A 99 2.67 -16.43 -13.18
C ALA A 99 2.81 -17.89 -13.61
N ASN A 100 1.71 -18.64 -13.56
CA ASN A 100 1.63 -20.00 -14.09
C ASN A 100 0.32 -20.15 -14.87
N SER A 101 0.39 -20.90 -16.00
CA SER A 101 -0.75 -21.11 -16.91
C SER A 101 -1.39 -22.50 -16.80
N LYS A 102 -0.78 -23.45 -16.07
CA LYS A 102 -1.17 -24.86 -16.09
C LYS A 102 -2.31 -25.25 -15.17
N GLY A 103 -3.07 -24.37 -14.65
CA GLY A 103 -4.12 -24.71 -13.68
C GLY A 103 -5.37 -23.87 -13.80
N SER A 104 -5.45 -23.06 -14.87
CA SER A 104 -6.60 -22.18 -15.01
C SER A 104 -7.89 -22.97 -15.29
N ILE A 105 -9.03 -22.43 -14.83
CA ILE A 105 -10.35 -23.07 -14.90
C ILE A 105 -10.73 -23.46 -16.35
N ASN A 106 -10.37 -22.64 -17.31
CA ASN A 106 -10.66 -22.81 -18.73
C ASN A 106 -9.46 -23.33 -19.54
N LYS A 107 -8.38 -23.74 -18.87
CA LYS A 107 -7.09 -24.14 -19.46
C LYS A 107 -6.39 -23.03 -20.28
N HIS A 108 -6.84 -21.80 -20.13
CA HIS A 108 -6.26 -20.61 -20.72
C HIS A 108 -6.02 -19.55 -19.62
N GLY A 109 -5.18 -18.56 -19.92
CA GLY A 109 -4.84 -17.52 -18.97
C GLY A 109 -3.79 -17.95 -17.94
N GLN A 110 -3.54 -17.06 -17.00
CA GLN A 110 -2.49 -17.21 -15.99
C GLN A 110 -3.04 -16.93 -14.60
N TYR A 111 -2.41 -17.50 -13.59
CA TYR A 111 -2.69 -17.24 -12.18
C TYR A 111 -1.40 -17.04 -11.41
N GLN A 112 -1.48 -16.36 -10.27
CA GLN A 112 -0.33 -16.13 -9.40
C GLN A 112 0.02 -17.41 -8.64
N THR A 113 1.30 -17.73 -8.56
CA THR A 113 1.78 -18.85 -7.75
C THR A 113 1.83 -18.47 -6.27
N GLU A 114 2.01 -19.47 -5.40
CA GLU A 114 2.26 -19.24 -3.98
C GLU A 114 3.64 -18.62 -3.73
N GLU A 115 4.57 -18.79 -4.65
CA GLU A 115 5.93 -18.31 -4.53
C GLU A 115 5.99 -16.79 -4.68
N LEU A 116 6.51 -16.13 -3.64
CA LEU A 116 6.81 -14.71 -3.62
C LEU A 116 8.21 -14.49 -4.22
N MET A 117 8.29 -13.77 -5.34
CA MET A 117 9.56 -13.39 -5.94
C MET A 117 10.27 -12.31 -5.13
N GLY A 118 9.49 -11.35 -4.62
CA GLY A 118 9.98 -10.24 -3.85
C GLY A 118 8.84 -9.31 -3.44
N ALA A 119 9.16 -8.40 -2.55
CA ALA A 119 8.29 -7.29 -2.22
C ALA A 119 9.13 -6.02 -2.01
N GLU A 120 8.55 -4.89 -2.35
CA GLU A 120 9.14 -3.58 -2.13
C GLU A 120 8.15 -2.68 -1.38
N VAL A 121 8.69 -1.78 -0.57
CA VAL A 121 7.89 -0.74 0.09
C VAL A 121 8.35 0.61 -0.42
N HIS A 122 7.39 1.44 -0.84
CA HIS A 122 7.60 2.84 -1.17
C HIS A 122 6.95 3.68 -0.09
N VAL A 123 7.73 4.49 0.58
CA VAL A 123 7.28 5.31 1.70
C VAL A 123 7.35 6.78 1.32
N ARG A 124 6.26 7.51 1.49
CA ARG A 124 6.28 8.97 1.49
C ARG A 124 6.61 9.46 2.89
N ASP A 125 7.73 10.16 3.04
CA ASP A 125 8.12 10.84 4.27
C ASP A 125 8.95 12.07 3.91
N GLU A 126 8.27 13.22 3.84
CA GLU A 126 8.86 14.47 3.36
C GLU A 126 9.98 14.98 4.26
N ALA A 127 9.91 14.67 5.55
CA ALA A 127 10.95 15.08 6.51
C ALA A 127 12.19 14.14 6.47
N ARG A 128 12.02 12.90 6.03
CA ARG A 128 13.06 11.87 6.10
C ARG A 128 13.82 11.70 4.78
N PHE A 129 13.11 11.75 3.65
CA PHE A 129 13.68 11.36 2.37
C PHE A 129 13.87 12.55 1.43
N LYS A 130 15.03 12.60 0.80
CA LYS A 130 15.28 13.48 -0.33
C LYS A 130 14.23 13.22 -1.42
N GLY A 131 13.55 14.28 -1.88
CA GLY A 131 12.43 14.15 -2.81
C GLY A 131 11.14 13.61 -2.21
N GLY A 132 11.09 13.43 -0.88
CA GLY A 132 9.88 13.02 -0.15
C GLY A 132 9.55 11.52 -0.20
N TRP A 133 10.30 10.70 -0.96
CA TRP A 133 10.04 9.27 -1.12
C TRP A 133 11.27 8.41 -0.85
N GLY A 134 11.07 7.33 -0.11
CA GLY A 134 12.06 6.27 0.13
C GLY A 134 11.58 4.93 -0.42
N PHE A 135 12.51 4.14 -0.94
CA PHE A 135 12.27 2.83 -1.54
C PHE A 135 13.04 1.77 -0.78
N PHE A 136 12.42 0.63 -0.55
CA PHE A 136 12.96 -0.44 0.27
C PHE A 136 12.65 -1.80 -0.36
N ALA A 137 13.69 -2.61 -0.61
CA ALA A 137 13.49 -4.01 -0.96
C ALA A 137 13.35 -4.85 0.32
N LEU A 138 12.30 -5.65 0.40
CA LEU A 138 12.01 -6.47 1.57
C LEU A 138 12.66 -7.86 1.46
N ASN A 139 13.12 -8.35 2.61
CA ASN A 139 13.56 -9.74 2.78
C ASN A 139 12.82 -10.32 4.00
N GLY A 140 11.60 -10.81 3.75
CA GLY A 140 10.70 -11.25 4.81
C GLY A 140 10.42 -10.14 5.82
N SER A 141 10.55 -10.45 7.11
CA SER A 141 10.36 -9.49 8.21
C SER A 141 11.64 -8.76 8.63
N THR A 142 12.76 -8.96 7.93
CA THR A 142 14.03 -8.31 8.27
C THR A 142 13.95 -6.82 8.00
N PRO A 143 14.33 -5.93 8.96
CA PRO A 143 14.35 -4.50 8.73
C PRO A 143 15.18 -4.10 7.51
N ALA A 144 14.58 -3.36 6.60
CA ALA A 144 15.14 -3.03 5.30
C ALA A 144 15.89 -1.69 5.31
N ARG A 145 17.04 -1.63 4.63
CA ARG A 145 17.74 -0.37 4.37
C ARG A 145 17.09 0.34 3.20
N GLN A 146 17.08 1.66 3.26
CA GLN A 146 16.67 2.47 2.11
C GLN A 146 17.57 2.15 0.89
N ILE A 147 16.95 1.94 -0.25
CA ILE A 147 17.65 1.93 -1.55
C ILE A 147 18.21 3.33 -1.78
N PRO A 148 19.49 3.48 -2.18
CA PRO A 148 20.07 4.80 -2.41
C PRO A 148 19.22 5.67 -3.32
N TYR A 149 19.11 6.96 -3.00
CA TYR A 149 18.32 7.92 -3.78
C TYR A 149 18.76 7.99 -5.25
N GLU A 150 20.04 7.81 -5.50
CA GLU A 150 20.66 7.83 -6.84
C GLU A 150 20.36 6.56 -7.67
N ALA A 151 19.76 5.53 -7.04
CA ALA A 151 19.28 4.36 -7.78
C ALA A 151 18.10 4.74 -8.69
N ALA A 152 17.88 3.94 -9.72
CA ALA A 152 16.89 4.22 -10.76
C ALA A 152 15.45 4.33 -10.25
N CYS A 153 15.12 3.75 -9.07
CA CYS A 153 13.77 3.75 -8.51
C CYS A 153 13.16 5.15 -8.43
N TYR A 154 13.84 6.08 -7.72
CA TYR A 154 13.31 7.43 -7.54
C TYR A 154 13.19 8.18 -8.87
N THR A 155 14.22 8.15 -9.71
CA THR A 155 14.22 8.87 -10.99
C THR A 155 13.16 8.38 -11.96
N CYS A 156 12.93 7.05 -12.00
CA CYS A 156 11.87 6.44 -12.78
C CYS A 156 10.48 6.88 -12.27
N HIS A 157 10.24 6.80 -10.96
CA HIS A 157 8.99 7.23 -10.36
C HIS A 157 8.74 8.73 -10.55
N GLN A 158 9.78 9.56 -10.47
CA GLN A 158 9.67 10.99 -10.73
C GLN A 158 9.33 11.30 -12.20
N ALA A 159 9.92 10.54 -13.14
CA ALA A 159 9.70 10.77 -14.56
C ALA A 159 8.34 10.27 -15.06
N HIS A 160 7.82 9.19 -14.46
CA HIS A 160 6.67 8.46 -14.98
C HIS A 160 5.49 8.37 -14.00
N GLY A 161 5.59 8.91 -12.79
CA GLY A 161 4.50 8.93 -11.82
C GLY A 161 3.47 10.00 -12.16
N ALA A 162 2.19 9.67 -12.14
CA ALA A 162 1.10 10.59 -12.49
C ALA A 162 0.56 11.41 -11.31
N VAL A 163 0.78 10.97 -10.08
CA VAL A 163 0.40 11.69 -8.85
C VAL A 163 1.49 11.47 -7.80
N ASP A 164 2.09 12.55 -7.31
CA ASP A 164 3.06 12.51 -6.20
C ASP A 164 4.15 11.44 -6.37
N THR A 165 4.69 11.29 -7.58
CA THR A 165 5.67 10.25 -7.99
C THR A 165 5.18 8.79 -7.89
N SER A 166 3.86 8.58 -7.82
CA SER A 166 3.25 7.25 -7.88
C SER A 166 2.67 6.96 -9.26
N PHE A 167 2.64 5.69 -9.63
CA PHE A 167 2.06 5.23 -10.90
C PHE A 167 0.53 5.15 -10.87
N THR A 168 -0.10 6.19 -10.33
CA THR A 168 -1.56 6.28 -10.18
C THR A 168 -2.31 6.10 -11.51
N GLN A 169 -1.68 6.33 -12.66
CA GLN A 169 -2.24 6.06 -13.99
C GLN A 169 -2.64 4.59 -14.19
N PHE A 170 -1.99 3.67 -13.46
CA PHE A 170 -2.27 2.22 -13.50
C PHE A 170 -3.17 1.73 -12.36
N TYR A 171 -3.68 2.63 -11.52
CA TYR A 171 -4.58 2.30 -10.42
C TYR A 171 -6.03 2.65 -10.79
N PRO A 172 -6.84 1.71 -11.31
CA PRO A 172 -8.13 2.02 -11.93
C PRO A 172 -9.14 2.66 -10.97
N THR A 173 -9.02 2.42 -9.67
CA THR A 173 -9.88 3.03 -8.65
C THR A 173 -9.37 4.40 -8.18
N ALA A 174 -8.07 4.66 -8.27
CA ALA A 174 -7.44 5.91 -7.83
C ALA A 174 -7.41 6.98 -8.95
N LYS A 175 -7.09 6.60 -10.19
CA LYS A 175 -6.98 7.52 -11.33
C LYS A 175 -8.20 8.44 -11.47
N PRO A 176 -9.47 7.97 -11.46
CA PRO A 176 -10.63 8.86 -11.60
C PRO A 176 -10.75 9.88 -10.46
N ILE A 177 -10.30 9.53 -9.26
CA ILE A 177 -10.33 10.44 -8.11
C ILE A 177 -9.32 11.57 -8.33
N ALA A 178 -8.08 11.23 -8.72
CA ALA A 178 -7.03 12.21 -8.99
C ALA A 178 -7.39 13.13 -10.17
N VAL A 179 -7.97 12.60 -11.24
CA VAL A 179 -8.46 13.40 -12.37
C VAL A 179 -9.53 14.40 -11.92
N LYS A 180 -10.52 13.95 -11.15
CA LYS A 180 -11.58 14.80 -10.61
C LYS A 180 -11.02 15.88 -9.66
N ALA A 181 -10.01 15.56 -8.87
CA ALA A 181 -9.36 16.49 -7.95
C ALA A 181 -8.38 17.46 -8.66
N GLY A 182 -8.07 17.26 -9.94
CA GLY A 182 -7.11 18.07 -10.70
C GLY A 182 -5.65 17.84 -10.26
N THR A 183 -5.36 16.68 -9.69
CA THR A 183 -4.01 16.32 -9.20
C THR A 183 -3.28 15.34 -10.12
N PHE A 184 -4.00 14.76 -11.06
CA PHE A 184 -3.46 13.85 -12.07
C PHE A 184 -2.75 14.63 -13.18
N HIS A 185 -1.59 14.16 -13.62
CA HIS A 185 -0.91 14.59 -14.83
C HIS A 185 -0.56 13.37 -15.69
N GLU A 186 -0.60 13.51 -16.99
CA GLU A 186 -0.11 12.48 -17.91
C GLU A 186 1.43 12.47 -17.83
N PRO A 187 2.06 11.31 -17.53
CA PRO A 187 3.51 11.21 -17.43
C PRO A 187 4.19 11.09 -18.79
#